data_f373cb9c8ad19a3883a6dd1014023ee4
#
_entry.id   f373cb9c8ad19a3883a6dd1014023ee4
#
_cell.length_a   1.000
_cell.length_b   1.000
_cell.length_c   1.000
_cell.angle_alpha   90.00
_cell.angle_beta   90.00
_cell.angle_gamma   90.00
#
_symmetry.space_group_name_H-M   'P 1'
#
loop_
_entity.id
_entity.type
_entity.pdbx_description
1 polymer ?
#
loop_
_entity_poly.entity_id
_entity_poly.type
_entity_poly.pdbx_seq_one_letter_code
_entity_poly.pdbx_strand_id
1 'polypeptide(L)'
;FYFKDWHATREHGTGLLLQKAAHDIDVMHWFADSYTADVVGMGGLTLYDQITDRRDNSDQLMGDWYSLDNWPPLTQKGLNPVIDVEDISMMLMRMDSGVFASYQQCHYTPDYWRNYTVIGTEGRIENFGDGEGGVIRLWNKRTHYNADGDETVPIIGDANGHGDADVLTVTEFLNFVRNGTRTDTSPLGAWYAVAAGIEATESLRQGSTPRQVPTLDEEIVQYFNNNQVK
;
A
#
# COMPACT_ATOMS: atom_id res chain seq x y z
N PHE A 1 0.22 -15.91 2.00
CA PHE A 1 1.47 -15.43 2.58
C PHE A 1 1.24 -14.85 3.97
N TYR A 2 0.61 -13.68 4.12
CA TYR A 2 0.49 -12.93 5.40
C TYR A 2 -0.15 -13.71 6.55
N PHE A 3 -0.96 -14.71 6.29
CA PHE A 3 -1.66 -15.49 7.32
C PHE A 3 -0.96 -16.78 7.70
N LYS A 4 0.27 -17.00 7.20
CA LYS A 4 1.11 -18.18 7.52
C LYS A 4 2.29 -17.86 8.43
N ASP A 5 2.59 -16.58 8.62
CA ASP A 5 3.72 -16.11 9.43
C ASP A 5 3.30 -15.06 10.46
N TRP A 6 4.27 -14.29 10.98
CA TRP A 6 4.10 -13.28 12.02
C TRP A 6 3.14 -12.14 11.65
N HIS A 7 2.92 -11.86 10.36
CA HIS A 7 1.97 -10.84 9.91
C HIS A 7 0.52 -11.16 10.29
N ALA A 8 0.23 -12.42 10.60
CA ALA A 8 -1.12 -12.86 10.98
C ALA A 8 -1.57 -12.31 12.35
N THR A 9 -0.64 -11.79 13.14
CA THR A 9 -0.91 -11.35 14.51
C THR A 9 -0.73 -9.85 14.70
N ARG A 10 -1.67 -9.24 15.44
CA ARG A 10 -1.60 -7.82 15.81
C ARG A 10 -0.37 -7.49 16.65
N GLU A 11 0.04 -8.42 17.49
CA GLU A 11 1.21 -8.28 18.36
C GLU A 11 2.48 -7.99 17.57
N HIS A 12 2.65 -8.62 16.41
CA HIS A 12 3.86 -8.51 15.60
C HIS A 12 3.71 -7.56 14.41
N GLY A 13 2.50 -7.47 13.83
CA GLY A 13 2.27 -6.76 12.59
C GLY A 13 1.33 -5.57 12.67
N THR A 14 0.71 -5.29 13.83
CA THR A 14 -0.34 -4.28 13.99
C THR A 14 -1.56 -4.56 13.11
N GLY A 15 -1.42 -4.58 11.80
CA GLY A 15 -2.45 -4.86 10.80
C GLY A 15 -1.94 -4.58 9.38
N LEU A 16 -2.67 -5.06 8.39
CA LEU A 16 -2.22 -4.99 7.00
C LEU A 16 -2.42 -3.60 6.35
N LEU A 17 -3.25 -2.73 6.93
CA LEU A 17 -3.29 -1.31 6.54
C LEU A 17 -1.98 -0.59 6.90
N LEU A 18 -1.26 -1.04 7.93
CA LEU A 18 0.08 -0.56 8.22
C LEU A 18 1.12 -1.30 7.37
N GLN A 19 1.16 -2.64 7.47
CA GLN A 19 2.25 -3.44 6.92
C GLN A 19 2.30 -3.43 5.38
N LYS A 20 1.15 -3.37 4.73
CA LYS A 20 1.07 -3.43 3.26
C LYS A 20 0.59 -2.13 2.64
N ALA A 21 -0.48 -1.55 3.20
CA ALA A 21 -1.06 -0.35 2.60
C ALA A 21 -0.16 0.89 2.69
N ALA A 22 0.80 0.95 3.64
CA ALA A 22 1.72 2.09 3.74
C ALA A 22 2.43 2.39 2.40
N HIS A 23 2.79 1.37 1.63
CA HIS A 23 3.38 1.57 0.30
C HIS A 23 2.41 2.23 -0.69
N ASP A 24 1.15 1.78 -0.68
CA ASP A 24 0.14 2.29 -1.60
C ASP A 24 -0.36 3.68 -1.15
N ILE A 25 -0.42 3.92 0.16
CA ILE A 25 -0.73 5.24 0.74
C ILE A 25 0.34 6.26 0.35
N ASP A 26 1.61 5.88 0.40
CA ASP A 26 2.71 6.75 -0.02
C ASP A 26 2.60 7.12 -1.51
N VAL A 27 2.28 6.17 -2.37
CA VAL A 27 2.01 6.43 -3.80
C VAL A 27 0.82 7.38 -3.98
N MET A 28 -0.25 7.22 -3.20
CA MET A 28 -1.40 8.14 -3.26
C MET A 28 -1.04 9.55 -2.78
N HIS A 29 -0.22 9.67 -1.73
CA HIS A 29 0.32 10.95 -1.28
C HIS A 29 1.17 11.62 -2.38
N TRP A 30 1.99 10.83 -3.05
CA TRP A 30 2.80 11.31 -4.17
C TRP A 30 1.95 11.80 -5.34
N PHE A 31 0.91 11.07 -5.74
CA PHE A 31 -0.02 11.52 -6.79
C PHE A 31 -0.75 12.83 -6.43
N ALA A 32 -1.09 12.97 -5.15
CA ALA A 32 -1.85 14.12 -4.66
C ALA A 32 -0.98 15.34 -4.30
N ASP A 33 0.36 15.15 -4.25
CA ASP A 33 1.31 16.11 -3.68
C ASP A 33 0.84 16.64 -2.31
N SER A 34 0.33 15.73 -1.46
CA SER A 34 -0.31 16.07 -0.19
C SER A 34 -0.42 14.87 0.73
N TYR A 35 -0.44 15.09 2.03
CA TYR A 35 -0.57 14.05 3.04
C TYR A 35 -1.99 13.93 3.56
N THR A 36 -2.32 12.75 4.07
CA THR A 36 -3.63 12.46 4.68
C THR A 36 -3.79 13.21 6.00
N ALA A 37 -4.88 13.96 6.14
CA ALA A 37 -5.28 14.65 7.36
C ALA A 37 -6.28 13.85 8.20
N ASP A 38 -7.28 13.27 7.55
CA ASP A 38 -8.33 12.49 8.21
C ASP A 38 -8.54 11.15 7.50
N VAL A 39 -8.88 10.14 8.30
CA VAL A 39 -9.17 8.79 7.80
C VAL A 39 -10.43 8.21 8.43
N VAL A 40 -11.09 7.33 7.67
CA VAL A 40 -12.08 6.37 8.17
C VAL A 40 -11.71 5.00 7.64
N GLY A 41 -11.50 4.04 8.52
CA GLY A 41 -11.19 2.66 8.17
C GLY A 41 -12.41 1.73 8.38
N MET A 42 -12.54 0.71 7.53
CA MET A 42 -13.52 -0.35 7.64
C MET A 42 -12.90 -1.67 7.19
N GLY A 43 -13.29 -2.79 7.80
CA GLY A 43 -12.80 -4.11 7.43
C GLY A 43 -13.05 -5.14 8.52
N GLY A 44 -12.46 -6.31 8.37
CA GLY A 44 -12.59 -7.39 9.34
C GLY A 44 -11.79 -8.63 8.96
N LEU A 45 -11.76 -9.57 9.89
CA LEU A 45 -11.34 -10.94 9.64
C LEU A 45 -12.59 -11.74 9.28
N THR A 46 -12.75 -12.05 8.00
CA THR A 46 -14.03 -12.52 7.45
C THR A 46 -13.96 -13.93 6.85
N LEU A 47 -12.74 -14.41 6.57
CA LEU A 47 -12.55 -15.66 5.88
C LEU A 47 -11.50 -16.55 6.54
N TYR A 48 -10.32 -16.04 6.83
CA TYR A 48 -9.21 -16.88 7.28
C TYR A 48 -9.36 -17.37 8.73
N ASP A 49 -10.26 -16.82 9.52
CA ASP A 49 -10.67 -17.37 10.82
C ASP A 49 -11.40 -18.72 10.70
N GLN A 50 -12.04 -18.98 9.56
CA GLN A 50 -12.80 -20.21 9.30
C GLN A 50 -11.90 -21.40 8.98
N ILE A 51 -10.62 -21.18 8.64
CA ILE A 51 -9.69 -22.26 8.31
C ILE A 51 -9.11 -22.83 9.61
N THR A 52 -9.29 -24.13 9.80
CA THR A 52 -8.88 -24.84 11.03
C THR A 52 -7.52 -25.55 10.93
N ASP A 53 -6.99 -25.71 9.73
CA ASP A 53 -5.67 -26.27 9.51
C ASP A 53 -4.60 -25.24 9.85
N ARG A 54 -4.03 -25.35 11.05
CA ARG A 54 -3.08 -24.40 11.63
C ARG A 54 -1.72 -25.03 11.84
N ARG A 55 -0.67 -24.24 11.64
CA ARG A 55 0.71 -24.65 11.86
C ARG A 55 1.56 -23.47 12.30
N ASP A 56 2.42 -23.70 13.29
CA ASP A 56 3.50 -22.78 13.59
C ASP A 56 4.61 -22.96 12.56
N ASN A 57 4.87 -21.90 11.79
CA ASN A 57 5.89 -21.84 10.75
C ASN A 57 7.13 -21.04 11.21
N SER A 58 7.24 -20.68 12.48
CA SER A 58 8.32 -19.83 13.01
C SER A 58 9.72 -20.48 12.92
N ASP A 59 9.77 -21.79 12.80
CA ASP A 59 10.99 -22.57 12.64
C ASP A 59 11.39 -22.81 11.17
N GLN A 60 10.63 -22.25 10.22
CA GLN A 60 10.81 -22.48 8.79
C GLN A 60 11.08 -21.17 8.03
N LEU A 61 11.80 -21.29 6.93
CA LEU A 61 11.95 -20.18 5.98
C LEU A 61 10.70 -20.08 5.10
N MET A 62 10.40 -18.88 4.65
CA MET A 62 9.25 -18.62 3.78
C MET A 62 9.21 -19.56 2.56
N GLY A 63 10.36 -19.87 1.97
CA GLY A 63 10.46 -20.78 0.83
C GLY A 63 9.98 -22.22 1.10
N ASP A 64 9.94 -22.64 2.36
CA ASP A 64 9.53 -23.98 2.74
C ASP A 64 8.00 -24.17 2.74
N TRP A 65 7.25 -23.09 2.91
CA TRP A 65 5.80 -23.13 3.01
C TRP A 65 5.07 -22.21 2.01
N TYR A 66 5.78 -21.33 1.31
CA TYR A 66 5.19 -20.47 0.29
C TYR A 66 4.73 -21.28 -0.92
N SER A 67 3.50 -21.04 -1.36
CA SER A 67 2.94 -21.65 -2.56
C SER A 67 1.86 -20.74 -3.15
N LEU A 68 1.75 -20.73 -4.47
CA LEU A 68 0.64 -20.12 -5.17
C LEU A 68 -0.55 -21.09 -5.34
N ASP A 69 -0.37 -22.38 -5.02
CA ASP A 69 -1.44 -23.40 -5.03
C ASP A 69 -2.26 -23.31 -3.73
N ASN A 70 -3.00 -22.23 -3.61
CA ASN A 70 -3.77 -21.89 -2.41
C ASN A 70 -5.17 -21.31 -2.73
N TRP A 71 -5.73 -21.70 -3.87
CA TRP A 71 -7.05 -21.28 -4.31
C TRP A 71 -8.00 -22.49 -4.51
N PRO A 72 -9.28 -22.41 -4.12
CA PRO A 72 -9.96 -21.30 -3.39
C PRO A 72 -9.39 -21.08 -1.98
N PRO A 73 -9.50 -19.87 -1.40
CA PRO A 73 -8.80 -19.52 -0.17
C PRO A 73 -9.15 -20.40 1.04
N LEU A 74 -10.37 -20.93 1.12
CA LEU A 74 -10.78 -21.86 2.20
C LEU A 74 -10.11 -23.24 2.11
N THR A 75 -9.41 -23.56 1.03
CA THR A 75 -8.65 -24.80 0.91
C THR A 75 -7.21 -24.69 1.43
N GLN A 76 -6.81 -23.50 1.87
CA GLN A 76 -5.47 -23.27 2.41
C GLN A 76 -5.23 -24.08 3.68
N LYS A 77 -3.96 -24.43 3.90
CA LYS A 77 -3.48 -25.21 5.03
C LYS A 77 -2.27 -24.56 5.66
N GLY A 78 -2.00 -24.95 6.90
CA GLY A 78 -0.82 -24.51 7.63
C GLY A 78 -0.81 -23.00 7.91
N LEU A 79 -1.97 -22.41 8.17
CA LEU A 79 -2.05 -21.03 8.59
C LEU A 79 -1.51 -20.86 10.02
N ASN A 80 -1.08 -19.65 10.36
CA ASN A 80 -0.60 -19.32 11.69
C ASN A 80 -1.62 -19.75 12.76
N PRO A 81 -1.20 -20.32 13.88
CA PRO A 81 -2.10 -20.70 14.98
C PRO A 81 -2.98 -19.57 15.48
N VAL A 82 -2.46 -18.35 15.47
CA VAL A 82 -3.20 -17.13 15.83
C VAL A 82 -3.36 -16.27 14.57
N ILE A 83 -4.60 -15.95 14.24
CA ILE A 83 -4.94 -14.97 13.21
C ILE A 83 -5.92 -13.99 13.87
N ASP A 84 -5.49 -12.75 14.01
CA ASP A 84 -6.31 -11.69 14.60
C ASP A 84 -6.20 -10.35 13.84
N VAL A 85 -5.49 -10.34 12.70
CA VAL A 85 -5.49 -9.22 11.75
C VAL A 85 -6.62 -9.35 10.74
N GLU A 86 -7.01 -8.27 10.18
CA GLU A 86 -8.08 -8.17 9.18
C GLU A 86 -7.63 -8.73 7.82
N ASP A 87 -8.43 -9.59 7.18
CA ASP A 87 -8.17 -10.16 5.84
C ASP A 87 -8.78 -9.34 4.69
N ILE A 88 -9.68 -8.42 5.03
CA ILE A 88 -10.18 -7.38 4.15
C ILE A 88 -10.22 -6.06 4.90
N SER A 89 -9.72 -5.01 4.29
CA SER A 89 -9.77 -3.66 4.85
C SER A 89 -9.79 -2.59 3.76
N MET A 90 -10.40 -1.49 4.09
CA MET A 90 -10.51 -0.31 3.24
C MET A 90 -10.43 0.96 4.07
N MET A 91 -10.05 2.05 3.45
CA MET A 91 -10.04 3.35 4.09
C MET A 91 -10.46 4.46 3.13
N LEU A 92 -11.10 5.47 3.69
CA LEU A 92 -11.33 6.76 3.06
C LEU A 92 -10.36 7.77 3.67
N MET A 93 -9.82 8.65 2.84
CA MET A 93 -8.85 9.66 3.24
C MET A 93 -9.28 11.02 2.74
N ARG A 94 -9.09 12.04 3.56
CA ARG A 94 -9.08 13.45 3.15
C ARG A 94 -7.66 13.98 3.37
N MET A 95 -7.07 14.51 2.33
CA MET A 95 -5.72 15.09 2.37
C MET A 95 -5.76 16.58 2.72
N ASP A 96 -4.65 17.12 3.19
CA ASP A 96 -4.52 18.54 3.55
C ASP A 96 -4.87 19.48 2.40
N SER A 97 -4.56 19.09 1.17
CA SER A 97 -4.93 19.84 -0.05
C SER A 97 -6.43 19.82 -0.38
N GLY A 98 -7.22 19.00 0.33
CA GLY A 98 -8.64 18.77 0.05
C GLY A 98 -8.90 17.65 -0.96
N VAL A 99 -7.89 16.95 -1.43
CA VAL A 99 -8.05 15.75 -2.26
C VAL A 99 -8.67 14.64 -1.42
N PHE A 100 -9.62 13.91 -2.00
CA PHE A 100 -10.21 12.71 -1.41
C PHE A 100 -9.66 11.46 -2.10
N ALA A 101 -9.30 10.46 -1.29
CA ALA A 101 -8.85 9.17 -1.79
C ALA A 101 -9.55 8.02 -1.07
N SER A 102 -9.59 6.87 -1.72
CA SER A 102 -10.05 5.62 -1.13
C SER A 102 -9.05 4.52 -1.43
N TYR A 103 -8.81 3.66 -0.46
CA TYR A 103 -7.97 2.49 -0.61
C TYR A 103 -8.72 1.24 -0.18
N GLN A 104 -8.50 0.14 -0.88
CA GLN A 104 -9.03 -1.16 -0.52
C GLN A 104 -7.97 -2.23 -0.74
N GLN A 105 -7.86 -3.14 0.22
CA GLN A 105 -7.06 -4.37 0.08
C GLN A 105 -7.89 -5.58 0.49
N CYS A 106 -7.69 -6.68 -0.24
CA CYS A 106 -8.29 -7.97 0.04
C CYS A 106 -7.22 -9.05 -0.13
N HIS A 107 -7.07 -9.93 0.87
CA HIS A 107 -6.03 -10.94 0.90
C HIS A 107 -6.50 -12.34 0.50
N TYR A 108 -7.68 -12.44 -0.09
CA TYR A 108 -8.25 -13.69 -0.61
C TYR A 108 -8.80 -13.55 -2.04
N THR A 109 -8.06 -12.82 -2.89
CA THR A 109 -8.32 -12.71 -4.33
C THR A 109 -7.58 -13.80 -5.11
N PRO A 110 -8.04 -14.18 -6.32
CA PRO A 110 -7.39 -15.22 -7.13
C PRO A 110 -6.05 -14.79 -7.71
N ASP A 111 -5.83 -13.50 -7.85
CA ASP A 111 -4.62 -12.85 -8.35
C ASP A 111 -4.22 -11.71 -7.43
N TYR A 112 -3.06 -11.15 -7.67
CA TYR A 112 -2.68 -9.90 -7.01
C TYR A 112 -2.20 -8.89 -8.04
N TRP A 113 -2.64 -7.65 -7.90
CA TRP A 113 -2.15 -6.50 -8.66
C TRP A 113 -2.60 -5.21 -7.97
N ARG A 114 -1.93 -4.12 -8.30
CA ARG A 114 -2.32 -2.80 -7.81
C ARG A 114 -3.01 -2.03 -8.90
N ASN A 115 -4.20 -1.55 -8.60
CA ASN A 115 -4.96 -0.67 -9.48
C ASN A 115 -5.06 0.71 -8.86
N TYR A 116 -4.64 1.70 -9.62
CA TYR A 116 -4.76 3.10 -9.25
C TYR A 116 -5.64 3.81 -10.27
N THR A 117 -6.66 4.52 -9.79
CA THR A 117 -7.47 5.42 -10.61
C THR A 117 -7.31 6.82 -10.05
N VAL A 118 -6.81 7.75 -10.84
CA VAL A 118 -6.69 9.17 -10.49
C VAL A 118 -7.62 9.98 -11.37
N ILE A 119 -8.50 10.76 -10.72
CA ILE A 119 -9.47 11.65 -11.38
C ILE A 119 -9.09 13.09 -11.02
N GLY A 120 -8.72 13.85 -12.04
CA GLY A 120 -8.39 15.26 -11.92
C GLY A 120 -9.33 16.16 -12.72
N THR A 121 -9.06 17.44 -12.70
CA THR A 121 -9.88 18.45 -13.39
C THR A 121 -9.75 18.38 -14.91
N GLU A 122 -8.67 17.79 -15.42
CA GLU A 122 -8.38 17.71 -16.84
C GLU A 122 -8.53 16.30 -17.43
N GLY A 123 -8.76 15.29 -16.57
CA GLY A 123 -8.93 13.92 -17.04
C GLY A 123 -8.89 12.88 -15.95
N ARG A 124 -8.78 11.63 -16.39
CA ARG A 124 -8.62 10.45 -15.56
C ARG A 124 -7.48 9.60 -16.11
N ILE A 125 -6.68 9.05 -15.21
CA ILE A 125 -5.72 7.99 -15.53
C ILE A 125 -6.02 6.73 -14.72
N GLU A 126 -5.73 5.58 -15.29
CA GLU A 126 -5.90 4.29 -14.63
C GLU A 126 -4.89 3.28 -15.18
N ASN A 127 -4.28 2.47 -14.32
CA ASN A 127 -3.41 1.39 -14.76
C ASN A 127 -4.18 0.07 -14.92
N PHE A 128 -3.77 -0.72 -15.88
CA PHE A 128 -4.23 -2.08 -16.16
C PHE A 128 -3.00 -3.00 -16.13
N GLY A 129 -2.78 -3.63 -15.01
CA GLY A 129 -1.50 -4.24 -14.63
C GLY A 129 -0.60 -3.23 -13.90
N ASP A 130 0.36 -3.74 -13.12
CA ASP A 130 1.29 -2.97 -12.29
C ASP A 130 2.77 -3.26 -12.59
N GLY A 131 3.07 -3.95 -13.67
CA GLY A 131 4.40 -4.31 -14.12
C GLY A 131 4.51 -4.37 -15.64
N GLU A 132 5.61 -4.94 -16.13
CA GLU A 132 5.85 -5.11 -17.55
C GLU A 132 4.68 -5.81 -18.26
N GLY A 133 4.28 -5.28 -19.42
CA GLY A 133 3.12 -5.74 -20.18
C GLY A 133 1.79 -5.12 -19.74
N GLY A 134 1.75 -4.40 -18.63
CA GLY A 134 0.63 -3.54 -18.25
C GLY A 134 0.60 -2.24 -19.03
N VAL A 135 -0.51 -1.50 -18.90
CA VAL A 135 -0.70 -0.22 -19.56
C VAL A 135 -1.34 0.79 -18.62
N ILE A 136 -1.04 2.06 -18.85
CA ILE A 136 -1.76 3.18 -18.26
C ILE A 136 -2.66 3.76 -19.35
N ARG A 137 -3.94 3.95 -19.05
CA ARG A 137 -4.89 4.61 -19.95
C ARG A 137 -5.22 6.00 -19.44
N LEU A 138 -5.30 6.94 -20.36
CA LEU A 138 -5.66 8.33 -20.13
C LEU A 138 -6.96 8.66 -20.84
N TRP A 139 -7.88 9.31 -20.13
CA TRP A 139 -9.11 9.90 -20.65
C TRP A 139 -9.06 11.41 -20.40
N ASN A 140 -8.87 12.19 -21.45
CA ASN A 140 -8.77 13.66 -21.39
C ASN A 140 -9.80 14.38 -22.26
N LYS A 141 -10.76 13.64 -22.81
CA LYS A 141 -11.88 14.18 -23.58
C LYS A 141 -13.20 13.82 -22.95
N ARG A 142 -14.12 14.78 -22.92
CA ARG A 142 -15.48 14.48 -22.47
C ARG A 142 -16.28 13.83 -23.60
N THR A 143 -16.50 12.55 -23.46
CA THR A 143 -17.22 11.72 -24.43
C THR A 143 -18.05 10.67 -23.72
N HIS A 144 -18.75 9.80 -24.47
CA HIS A 144 -19.29 8.57 -23.89
C HIS A 144 -18.17 7.65 -23.41
N TYR A 145 -18.50 6.69 -22.54
CA TYR A 145 -17.53 5.74 -22.05
C TYR A 145 -16.76 5.07 -23.18
N ASN A 146 -15.46 5.16 -23.09
CA ASN A 146 -14.52 4.49 -23.99
C ASN A 146 -13.58 3.62 -23.12
N ALA A 147 -13.63 2.31 -23.32
CA ALA A 147 -12.83 1.36 -22.54
C ALA A 147 -11.31 1.52 -22.78
N ASP A 148 -10.91 1.95 -23.97
CA ASP A 148 -9.49 2.01 -24.36
C ASP A 148 -8.80 3.32 -23.95
N GLY A 149 -9.58 4.32 -23.50
CA GLY A 149 -9.06 5.66 -23.24
C GLY A 149 -8.82 6.46 -24.51
N ASP A 150 -8.37 7.69 -24.36
CA ASP A 150 -7.93 8.54 -25.46
C ASP A 150 -6.48 8.28 -25.82
N GLU A 151 -5.69 7.84 -24.85
CA GLU A 151 -4.28 7.48 -25.00
C GLU A 151 -3.97 6.25 -24.13
N THR A 152 -3.04 5.43 -24.60
CA THR A 152 -2.52 4.26 -23.87
C THR A 152 -1.01 4.31 -23.84
N VAL A 153 -0.43 4.21 -22.64
CA VAL A 153 1.02 4.23 -22.41
C VAL A 153 1.42 2.88 -21.82
N PRO A 154 2.39 2.16 -22.42
CA PRO A 154 2.88 0.91 -21.83
C PRO A 154 3.63 1.18 -20.53
N ILE A 155 3.45 0.29 -19.55
CA ILE A 155 4.27 0.28 -18.34
C ILE A 155 5.62 -0.33 -18.70
N ILE A 156 6.68 0.44 -18.45
CA ILE A 156 8.07 0.00 -18.65
C ILE A 156 8.64 -0.35 -17.28
N GLY A 157 9.21 -1.52 -17.14
CA GLY A 157 9.80 -1.99 -15.89
C GLY A 157 10.38 -3.40 -16.04
N ASP A 158 10.97 -3.91 -14.97
CA ASP A 158 11.47 -5.28 -14.92
C ASP A 158 10.33 -6.22 -14.44
N ALA A 159 10.16 -7.35 -15.11
CA ALA A 159 9.18 -8.39 -14.77
C ALA A 159 9.55 -9.21 -13.51
N ASN A 160 10.73 -9.00 -12.94
CA ASN A 160 11.29 -9.84 -11.88
C ASN A 160 11.06 -9.28 -10.47
N GLY A 161 9.98 -9.65 -9.81
CA GLY A 161 9.75 -9.37 -8.39
C GLY A 161 9.75 -7.86 -8.06
N HIS A 162 10.75 -7.38 -7.32
CA HIS A 162 10.94 -5.94 -7.05
C HIS A 162 11.55 -5.18 -8.23
N GLY A 163 11.88 -5.88 -9.32
CA GLY A 163 12.48 -5.30 -10.50
C GLY A 163 13.80 -4.61 -10.19
N ASP A 164 13.93 -3.40 -10.72
CA ASP A 164 15.09 -2.53 -10.49
C ASP A 164 14.98 -1.68 -9.20
N ALA A 165 13.87 -1.75 -8.46
CA ALA A 165 13.62 -0.93 -7.27
C ALA A 165 14.72 -1.08 -6.21
N ASP A 166 15.22 -2.28 -5.95
CA ASP A 166 16.29 -2.52 -4.97
C ASP A 166 17.58 -1.83 -5.39
N VAL A 167 17.94 -1.91 -6.67
CA VAL A 167 19.13 -1.26 -7.24
C VAL A 167 19.00 0.27 -7.21
N LEU A 168 17.82 0.77 -7.55
CA LEU A 168 17.52 2.21 -7.52
C LEU A 168 17.61 2.76 -6.10
N THR A 169 17.02 2.10 -5.12
CA THR A 169 17.07 2.48 -3.70
C THR A 169 18.52 2.55 -3.18
N VAL A 170 19.32 1.52 -3.45
CA VAL A 170 20.74 1.50 -3.05
C VAL A 170 21.53 2.59 -3.76
N THR A 171 21.27 2.80 -5.05
CA THR A 171 21.95 3.83 -5.85
C THR A 171 21.64 5.23 -5.33
N GLU A 172 20.36 5.50 -5.04
CA GLU A 172 19.92 6.77 -4.44
C GLU A 172 20.62 7.03 -3.10
N PHE A 173 20.61 6.03 -2.21
CA PHE A 173 21.31 6.13 -0.92
C PHE A 173 22.81 6.42 -1.09
N LEU A 174 23.49 5.73 -2.00
CA LEU A 174 24.90 5.96 -2.27
C LEU A 174 25.16 7.35 -2.85
N ASN A 175 24.29 7.84 -3.71
CA ASN A 175 24.38 9.20 -4.25
C ASN A 175 24.18 10.26 -3.16
N PHE A 176 23.21 10.06 -2.28
CA PHE A 176 23.02 10.91 -1.12
C PHE A 176 24.28 10.97 -0.24
N VAL A 177 24.85 9.80 0.11
CA VAL A 177 26.02 9.72 0.98
C VAL A 177 27.27 10.34 0.34
N ARG A 178 27.51 10.10 -0.95
CA ARG A 178 28.72 10.51 -1.66
C ARG A 178 28.67 11.96 -2.15
N ASN A 179 27.53 12.34 -2.69
CA ASN A 179 27.40 13.57 -3.46
C ASN A 179 26.49 14.60 -2.78
N GLY A 180 25.80 14.23 -1.69
CA GLY A 180 24.78 15.07 -1.06
C GLY A 180 23.55 15.28 -1.95
N THR A 181 23.29 14.38 -2.90
CA THR A 181 22.12 14.45 -3.78
C THR A 181 20.86 14.21 -2.97
N ARG A 182 19.86 15.06 -3.13
CA ARG A 182 18.56 14.88 -2.47
C ARG A 182 17.93 13.56 -2.90
N THR A 183 17.28 12.89 -1.95
CA THR A 183 16.48 11.68 -2.23
C THR A 183 15.11 12.04 -2.83
N ASP A 184 14.60 11.22 -3.72
CA ASP A 184 13.27 11.40 -4.33
C ASP A 184 12.16 11.17 -3.30
N THR A 185 12.39 10.26 -2.34
CA THR A 185 11.49 9.98 -1.24
C THR A 185 11.99 10.63 0.06
N SER A 186 11.04 11.14 0.85
CA SER A 186 11.34 11.79 2.12
C SER A 186 10.94 10.91 3.29
N PRO A 187 11.69 10.91 4.41
CA PRO A 187 11.23 10.34 5.67
C PRO A 187 9.86 10.88 6.13
N LEU A 188 9.50 12.09 5.72
CA LEU A 188 8.17 12.66 5.97
C LEU A 188 7.08 11.85 5.26
N GLY A 189 7.26 11.53 3.97
CA GLY A 189 6.33 10.72 3.20
C GLY A 189 6.10 9.36 3.86
N ALA A 190 7.20 8.68 4.22
CA ALA A 190 7.14 7.40 4.91
C ALA A 190 6.40 7.49 6.25
N TRP A 191 6.67 8.53 7.04
CA TRP A 191 6.01 8.74 8.32
C TRP A 191 4.50 8.96 8.15
N TYR A 192 4.08 9.84 7.24
CA TYR A 192 2.66 10.13 7.00
C TYR A 192 1.91 8.92 6.43
N ALA A 193 2.54 8.12 5.57
CA ALA A 193 1.94 6.90 5.05
C ALA A 193 1.70 5.86 6.17
N VAL A 194 2.68 5.67 7.05
CA VAL A 194 2.58 4.80 8.23
C VAL A 194 1.52 5.33 9.20
N ALA A 195 1.55 6.62 9.53
CA ALA A 195 0.60 7.24 10.45
C ALA A 195 -0.84 7.11 9.94
N ALA A 196 -1.09 7.35 8.66
CA ALA A 196 -2.41 7.15 8.05
C ALA A 196 -2.88 5.69 8.13
N GLY A 197 -1.98 4.72 7.88
CA GLY A 197 -2.28 3.29 8.01
C GLY A 197 -2.61 2.88 9.46
N ILE A 198 -1.90 3.42 10.45
CA ILE A 198 -2.17 3.21 11.88
C ILE A 198 -3.54 3.77 12.26
N GLU A 199 -3.80 5.04 11.92
CA GLU A 199 -5.06 5.69 12.28
C GLU A 199 -6.27 5.04 11.57
N ALA A 200 -6.09 4.57 10.33
CA ALA A 200 -7.13 3.81 9.65
C ALA A 200 -7.39 2.44 10.32
N THR A 201 -6.34 1.77 10.80
CA THR A 201 -6.46 0.52 11.56
C THR A 201 -7.22 0.74 12.87
N GLU A 202 -6.88 1.81 13.59
CA GLU A 202 -7.57 2.18 14.83
C GLU A 202 -9.03 2.58 14.57
N SER A 203 -9.29 3.34 13.49
CA SER A 203 -10.66 3.68 13.06
C SER A 203 -11.50 2.43 12.82
N LEU A 204 -10.98 1.50 12.05
CA LEU A 204 -11.61 0.23 11.73
C LEU A 204 -11.98 -0.56 13.00
N ARG A 205 -11.05 -0.68 13.94
CA ARG A 205 -11.22 -1.44 15.20
C ARG A 205 -12.12 -0.76 16.21
N GLN A 206 -12.36 0.54 16.04
CA GLN A 206 -13.25 1.36 16.88
C GLN A 206 -14.59 1.66 16.20
N GLY A 207 -15.06 0.77 15.31
CA GLY A 207 -16.37 0.88 14.67
C GLY A 207 -16.42 1.96 13.58
N SER A 208 -15.34 2.11 12.84
CA SER A 208 -15.22 3.06 11.72
C SER A 208 -15.37 4.53 12.15
N THR A 209 -14.90 4.85 13.34
CA THR A 209 -14.89 6.23 13.85
C THR A 209 -13.86 7.07 13.10
N PRO A 210 -14.22 8.25 12.57
CA PRO A 210 -13.25 9.14 11.93
C PRO A 210 -12.09 9.49 12.86
N ARG A 211 -10.87 9.51 12.33
CA ARG A 211 -9.65 9.83 13.07
C ARG A 211 -8.81 10.84 12.30
N GLN A 212 -8.11 11.68 13.04
CA GLN A 212 -7.13 12.60 12.49
C GLN A 212 -5.76 11.94 12.49
N VAL A 213 -5.04 12.09 11.40
CA VAL A 213 -3.63 11.71 11.31
C VAL A 213 -2.82 12.76 12.08
N PRO A 214 -1.97 12.35 13.04
CA PRO A 214 -1.15 13.32 13.78
C PRO A 214 -0.21 14.07 12.82
N THR A 215 0.12 15.28 13.17
CA THR A 215 1.10 16.10 12.44
C THR A 215 2.46 16.03 13.12
N LEU A 216 3.53 16.11 12.35
CA LEU A 216 4.88 16.29 12.89
C LEU A 216 5.11 17.73 13.32
N ASP A 217 6.01 17.90 14.30
CA ASP A 217 6.50 19.22 14.69
C ASP A 217 7.10 19.96 13.50
N GLU A 218 6.81 21.24 13.38
CA GLU A 218 7.26 22.06 12.26
C GLU A 218 8.79 22.07 12.09
N GLU A 219 9.54 22.00 13.18
CA GLU A 219 11.01 21.91 13.16
C GLU A 219 11.49 20.63 12.46
N ILE A 220 10.81 19.49 12.68
CA ILE A 220 11.11 18.22 12.02
C ILE A 220 10.79 18.30 10.53
N VAL A 221 9.62 18.86 10.20
CA VAL A 221 9.19 19.04 8.80
C VAL A 221 10.19 19.94 8.06
N GLN A 222 10.57 21.06 8.66
CA GLN A 222 11.56 21.98 8.07
C GLN A 222 12.94 21.34 7.94
N TYR A 223 13.37 20.55 8.92
CA TYR A 223 14.64 19.83 8.85
C TYR A 223 14.71 18.94 7.62
N PHE A 224 13.70 18.08 7.40
CA PHE A 224 13.70 17.17 6.26
C PHE A 224 13.46 17.89 4.92
N ASN A 225 12.69 18.95 4.90
CA ASN A 225 12.50 19.75 3.68
C ASN A 225 13.75 20.51 3.25
N ASN A 226 14.58 20.97 4.21
CA ASN A 226 15.70 21.82 3.93
C ASN A 226 17.05 21.09 3.93
N ASN A 227 17.18 19.97 4.63
CA ASN A 227 18.46 19.34 4.98
C ASN A 227 18.59 17.88 4.54
N GLN A 228 17.85 17.45 3.55
CA GLN A 228 18.19 16.20 2.87
C GLN A 228 19.46 16.33 2.01
N VAL A 229 20.30 17.28 2.39
CA VAL A 229 21.60 17.55 1.81
C VAL A 229 22.59 17.58 2.96
N LYS A 230 23.67 16.86 2.81
CA LYS A 230 24.79 16.90 3.74
C LYS A 230 25.30 18.32 3.89
#